data_0333874558698578e3cb1122aa92387c
#
_entry.id   0333874558698578e3cb1122aa92387c
#
_cell.length_a   1.000
_cell.length_b   1.000
_cell.length_c   1.000
_cell.angle_alpha   90.00
_cell.angle_beta   90.00
_cell.angle_gamma   90.00
#
_symmetry.space_group_name_H-M   'P 1'
#
loop_
_entity.id
_entity.type
_entity.pdbx_description
1 polymer ?
#
loop_
_entity_poly.entity_id
_entity_poly.type
_entity_poly.pdbx_seq_one_letter_code
_entity_poly.pdbx_strand_id
1 'polypeptide(L)'
;MENSSVCFLGQSEVIGSAQPIITSPGDDVILPCHLDPEFNVQGLTVEWSKPDLKPDPSDRLSRVEYVHLYRNRREVPDMKIPAYLSRTELFTDELERGNISLKIMNVTLADEGRYRCLVPKLESRVKFAIVRLVIVEPNSDETWTTETPLHLQTPDPTDETDVEGGCYSRRALISAVVVCCILLIFGGLVGGYLFKQRRQKPNHPKYDIVVSKSPSV
;
A
#
# COMPACT_ATOMS: atom_id res chain seq x y z
N MET A 1 34.86 14.40 5.46
CA MET A 1 34.12 13.31 4.80
C MET A 1 32.71 13.36 5.34
N GLU A 2 31.85 14.14 4.68
CA GLU A 2 30.47 14.34 5.09
C GLU A 2 29.65 13.12 4.66
N ASN A 3 29.16 12.38 5.66
CA ASN A 3 28.15 11.36 5.45
C ASN A 3 26.84 12.06 5.09
N SER A 4 26.59 12.27 3.82
CA SER A 4 25.26 12.61 3.32
C SER A 4 24.36 11.38 3.54
N SER A 5 23.72 11.30 4.69
CA SER A 5 22.50 10.51 4.87
C SER A 5 21.47 11.06 3.90
N VAL A 6 21.36 10.44 2.74
CA VAL A 6 20.21 10.64 1.85
C VAL A 6 19.02 10.06 2.60
N CYS A 7 18.31 10.91 3.35
CA CYS A 7 16.95 10.63 3.76
C CYS A 7 16.15 10.39 2.49
N PHE A 8 15.82 9.16 2.22
CA PHE A 8 14.77 8.81 1.28
C PHE A 8 13.48 9.34 1.90
N LEU A 9 13.11 10.58 1.55
CA LEU A 9 11.80 11.13 1.84
C LEU A 9 10.81 10.20 1.13
N GLY A 10 10.24 9.27 1.90
CA GLY A 10 9.23 8.35 1.40
C GLY A 10 8.08 9.16 0.80
N GLN A 11 7.62 8.74 -0.38
CA GLN A 11 6.40 9.29 -0.96
C GLN A 11 5.26 9.06 0.04
N SER A 12 4.46 10.11 0.32
CA SER A 12 3.31 9.98 1.20
C SER A 12 2.30 9.00 0.60
N GLU A 13 1.81 8.10 1.41
CA GLU A 13 0.83 7.08 1.03
C GLU A 13 -0.49 7.32 1.74
N VAL A 14 -1.60 6.96 1.10
CA VAL A 14 -2.92 7.06 1.71
C VAL A 14 -3.15 5.84 2.60
N ILE A 15 -3.37 6.09 3.90
CA ILE A 15 -3.59 5.08 4.92
C ILE A 15 -5.00 5.21 5.48
N GLY A 16 -5.76 4.13 5.51
CA GLY A 16 -7.08 4.02 6.15
C GLY A 16 -7.06 3.10 7.35
N SER A 17 -8.19 2.98 8.04
CA SER A 17 -8.33 2.02 9.14
C SER A 17 -8.22 0.58 8.64
N ALA A 18 -7.36 -0.21 9.28
CA ALA A 18 -7.26 -1.64 9.04
C ALA A 18 -8.42 -2.44 9.70
N GLN A 19 -9.04 -1.87 10.73
CA GLN A 19 -10.17 -2.47 11.43
C GLN A 19 -11.48 -1.83 10.97
N PRO A 20 -12.59 -2.59 10.94
CA PRO A 20 -13.90 -2.01 10.70
C PRO A 20 -14.24 -0.94 11.74
N ILE A 21 -14.89 0.12 11.31
CA ILE A 21 -15.46 1.14 12.18
C ILE A 21 -16.88 0.67 12.50
N ILE A 22 -17.19 0.54 13.78
CA ILE A 22 -18.49 0.03 14.27
C ILE A 22 -19.24 1.20 14.90
N THR A 23 -20.53 1.35 14.56
CA THR A 23 -21.40 2.40 15.08
C THR A 23 -22.86 1.94 15.09
N SER A 24 -23.75 2.71 15.68
CA SER A 24 -25.19 2.45 15.71
C SER A 24 -25.95 3.41 14.80
N PRO A 25 -27.16 3.04 14.32
CA PRO A 25 -27.99 3.96 13.57
C PRO A 25 -28.30 5.23 14.39
N GLY A 26 -28.22 6.39 13.75
CA GLY A 26 -28.43 7.69 14.38
C GLY A 26 -27.16 8.38 14.88
N ASP A 27 -26.04 7.64 15.03
CA ASP A 27 -24.77 8.22 15.45
C ASP A 27 -24.09 9.00 14.32
N ASP A 28 -23.17 9.87 14.73
CA ASP A 28 -22.17 10.43 13.84
C ASP A 28 -20.92 9.53 13.88
N VAL A 29 -20.31 9.28 12.73
CA VAL A 29 -19.13 8.43 12.61
C VAL A 29 -18.02 9.11 11.84
N ILE A 30 -16.78 8.86 12.22
CA ILE A 30 -15.59 9.28 11.47
C ILE A 30 -14.97 8.05 10.83
N LEU A 31 -14.78 8.10 9.52
CA LEU A 31 -14.03 7.13 8.75
C LEU A 31 -12.58 7.64 8.62
N PRO A 32 -11.61 7.07 9.35
CA PRO A 32 -10.25 7.60 9.38
C PRO A 32 -9.51 7.29 8.10
N CYS A 33 -8.90 8.32 7.54
CA CYS A 33 -8.00 8.23 6.39
C CYS A 33 -7.00 9.39 6.43
N HIS A 34 -5.72 9.11 6.24
CA HIS A 34 -4.67 10.14 6.30
C HIS A 34 -3.51 9.79 5.37
N LEU A 35 -2.62 10.73 5.18
CA LEU A 35 -1.37 10.54 4.46
C LEU A 35 -0.22 10.30 5.45
N ASP A 36 0.62 9.31 5.16
CA ASP A 36 1.83 9.01 5.91
C ASP A 36 3.04 8.86 4.93
N PRO A 37 4.12 9.63 5.13
CA PRO A 37 4.24 10.78 6.02
C PRO A 37 3.25 11.92 5.71
N GLU A 38 3.02 12.80 6.69
CA GLU A 38 2.11 13.96 6.53
C GLU A 38 2.41 14.75 5.25
N PHE A 39 1.36 15.11 4.52
CA PHE A 39 1.45 15.85 3.28
C PHE A 39 0.27 16.81 3.11
N ASN A 40 0.53 18.07 2.73
CA ASN A 40 -0.52 19.05 2.53
C ASN A 40 -1.34 18.76 1.27
N VAL A 41 -2.61 18.43 1.45
CA VAL A 41 -3.56 18.10 0.37
C VAL A 41 -4.62 19.17 0.12
N GLN A 42 -4.55 20.33 0.75
CA GLN A 42 -5.54 21.42 0.56
C GLN A 42 -5.69 21.85 -0.91
N GLY A 43 -4.64 21.78 -1.69
CA GLY A 43 -4.64 22.10 -3.13
C GLY A 43 -5.03 20.94 -4.03
N LEU A 44 -5.17 19.74 -3.49
CA LEU A 44 -5.47 18.54 -4.23
C LEU A 44 -6.98 18.22 -4.22
N THR A 45 -7.35 17.22 -5.02
CA THR A 45 -8.69 16.63 -4.97
C THR A 45 -8.68 15.49 -3.98
N VAL A 46 -9.68 15.46 -3.10
CA VAL A 46 -9.96 14.34 -2.19
C VAL A 46 -11.33 13.76 -2.55
N GLU A 47 -11.38 12.47 -2.77
CA GLU A 47 -12.57 11.76 -3.22
C GLU A 47 -12.92 10.66 -2.22
N TRP A 48 -14.18 10.64 -1.77
CA TRP A 48 -14.77 9.53 -1.05
C TRP A 48 -15.87 8.90 -1.86
N SER A 49 -15.86 7.59 -2.02
CA SER A 49 -16.82 6.82 -2.81
C SER A 49 -17.16 5.49 -2.17
N LYS A 50 -18.31 4.90 -2.53
CA LYS A 50 -18.67 3.50 -2.19
C LYS A 50 -18.37 2.62 -3.41
N PRO A 51 -17.28 1.84 -3.42
CA PRO A 51 -16.88 1.05 -4.60
C PRO A 51 -17.87 -0.07 -4.93
N ASP A 52 -18.74 -0.45 -3.99
CA ASP A 52 -19.72 -1.51 -4.15
C ASP A 52 -21.07 -1.03 -4.73
N LEU A 53 -21.28 0.29 -4.81
CA LEU A 53 -22.45 0.82 -5.47
C LEU A 53 -22.33 0.59 -6.98
N LYS A 54 -23.29 -0.14 -7.51
CA LYS A 54 -23.42 -0.32 -8.96
C LYS A 54 -23.99 0.97 -9.55
N PRO A 55 -23.43 1.46 -10.67
CA PRO A 55 -24.03 2.57 -11.41
C PRO A 55 -25.46 2.21 -11.78
N ASP A 56 -26.38 3.18 -11.73
CA ASP A 56 -27.74 2.98 -12.19
C ASP A 56 -27.71 2.64 -13.71
N PRO A 57 -28.17 1.46 -14.12
CA PRO A 57 -28.15 1.06 -15.51
C PRO A 57 -29.04 1.94 -16.39
N SER A 58 -29.95 2.73 -15.82
CA SER A 58 -30.78 3.68 -16.51
C SER A 58 -30.08 5.02 -16.78
N ASP A 59 -29.07 5.37 -16.03
CA ASP A 59 -28.26 6.57 -16.24
C ASP A 59 -27.12 6.30 -17.24
N ARG A 60 -27.39 6.53 -18.52
CA ARG A 60 -26.40 6.41 -19.61
C ARG A 60 -25.19 7.32 -19.47
N LEU A 61 -25.25 8.32 -18.63
CA LEU A 61 -24.16 9.26 -18.36
C LEU A 61 -23.37 8.90 -17.11
N SER A 62 -23.64 7.72 -16.53
CA SER A 62 -22.98 7.12 -15.36
C SER A 62 -21.88 8.02 -14.77
N ARG A 63 -22.27 9.09 -14.11
CA ARG A 63 -21.36 9.97 -13.40
C ARG A 63 -20.86 9.17 -12.20
N VAL A 64 -19.58 9.25 -11.94
CA VAL A 64 -19.06 8.75 -10.66
C VAL A 64 -19.73 9.55 -9.57
N GLU A 65 -20.62 8.91 -8.83
CA GLU A 65 -21.30 9.53 -7.69
C GLU A 65 -20.40 9.41 -6.47
N TYR A 66 -20.12 10.55 -5.84
CA TYR A 66 -19.25 10.61 -4.66
C TYR A 66 -20.06 10.63 -3.38
N VAL A 67 -19.57 9.95 -2.36
CA VAL A 67 -20.04 10.16 -0.98
C VAL A 67 -19.67 11.56 -0.52
N HIS A 68 -18.43 11.99 -0.86
CA HIS A 68 -17.95 13.34 -0.64
C HIS A 68 -16.87 13.67 -1.67
N LEU A 69 -16.90 14.90 -2.20
CA LEU A 69 -15.89 15.39 -3.13
C LEU A 69 -15.38 16.76 -2.70
N TYR A 70 -14.07 16.86 -2.46
CA TYR A 70 -13.35 18.11 -2.25
C TYR A 70 -12.45 18.37 -3.44
N ARG A 71 -12.62 19.55 -4.06
CA ARG A 71 -11.86 19.96 -5.25
C ARG A 71 -11.77 21.49 -5.32
N ASN A 72 -10.62 22.01 -5.77
CA ASN A 72 -10.40 23.46 -5.87
C ASN A 72 -10.62 24.17 -4.53
N ARG A 73 -10.13 23.59 -3.44
CA ARG A 73 -10.23 24.07 -2.06
C ARG A 73 -11.66 24.26 -1.55
N ARG A 74 -12.61 23.50 -2.06
CA ARG A 74 -14.01 23.52 -1.59
C ARG A 74 -14.68 22.18 -1.80
N GLU A 75 -15.75 21.96 -1.09
CA GLU A 75 -16.69 20.88 -1.35
C GLU A 75 -17.42 21.09 -2.69
N VAL A 76 -17.75 19.98 -3.37
CA VAL A 76 -18.50 19.96 -4.62
C VAL A 76 -19.79 19.16 -4.39
N PRO A 77 -20.87 19.76 -3.85
CA PRO A 77 -22.08 19.04 -3.47
C PRO A 77 -22.85 18.49 -4.66
N ASP A 78 -22.81 19.14 -5.83
CA ASP A 78 -23.54 18.73 -7.04
C ASP A 78 -23.12 17.36 -7.60
N MET A 79 -22.00 16.83 -7.15
CA MET A 79 -21.48 15.53 -7.56
C MET A 79 -21.62 14.46 -6.45
N LYS A 80 -22.27 14.78 -5.35
CA LYS A 80 -22.51 13.83 -4.26
C LYS A 80 -23.75 12.99 -4.53
N ILE A 81 -23.71 11.76 -4.03
CA ILE A 81 -24.91 10.90 -3.94
C ILE A 81 -25.96 11.65 -3.11
N PRO A 82 -27.22 11.73 -3.56
CA PRO A 82 -28.28 12.47 -2.86
C PRO A 82 -28.41 12.11 -1.38
N ALA A 83 -28.24 10.82 -1.03
CA ALA A 83 -28.30 10.33 0.35
C ALA A 83 -27.20 10.90 1.27
N TYR A 84 -26.11 11.45 0.72
CA TYR A 84 -24.99 12.02 1.48
C TYR A 84 -24.93 13.55 1.43
N LEU A 85 -25.87 14.20 0.73
CA LEU A 85 -25.98 15.66 0.76
C LEU A 85 -26.19 16.13 2.20
N SER A 86 -25.44 17.13 2.62
CA SER A 86 -25.47 17.76 3.96
C SER A 86 -25.20 16.80 5.14
N ARG A 87 -24.80 15.55 4.86
CA ARG A 87 -24.49 14.56 5.91
C ARG A 87 -23.02 14.21 6.00
N THR A 88 -22.16 14.75 5.13
CA THR A 88 -20.74 14.41 5.13
C THR A 88 -19.88 15.66 5.13
N GLU A 89 -18.78 15.59 5.88
CA GLU A 89 -17.84 16.69 6.08
C GLU A 89 -16.39 16.17 6.15
N LEU A 90 -15.45 16.95 5.59
CA LEU A 90 -14.01 16.79 5.80
C LEU A 90 -13.51 17.82 6.83
N PHE A 91 -12.47 17.45 7.56
CA PHE A 91 -11.76 18.35 8.48
C PHE A 91 -10.82 19.27 7.68
N THR A 92 -11.37 20.33 7.07
CA THR A 92 -10.67 21.18 6.10
C THR A 92 -9.40 21.81 6.65
N ASP A 93 -9.38 22.13 7.96
CA ASP A 93 -8.24 22.71 8.65
C ASP A 93 -7.09 21.71 8.84
N GLU A 94 -7.40 20.41 8.80
CA GLU A 94 -6.43 19.34 8.97
C GLU A 94 -5.89 18.80 7.64
N LEU A 95 -6.42 19.25 6.50
CA LEU A 95 -5.93 18.87 5.18
C LEU A 95 -4.46 19.28 4.96
N GLU A 96 -3.98 20.30 5.68
CA GLU A 96 -2.56 20.69 5.65
C GLU A 96 -1.63 19.60 6.19
N ARG A 97 -2.13 18.80 7.13
CA ARG A 97 -1.40 17.67 7.74
C ARG A 97 -1.70 16.34 7.07
N GLY A 98 -2.51 16.36 6.00
CA GLY A 98 -2.87 15.16 5.27
C GLY A 98 -3.99 14.34 5.91
N ASN A 99 -4.72 14.86 6.90
CA ASN A 99 -5.93 14.22 7.40
C ASN A 99 -7.07 14.42 6.40
N ILE A 100 -7.51 13.33 5.77
CA ILE A 100 -8.61 13.28 4.79
C ILE A 100 -9.77 12.44 5.30
N SER A 101 -9.86 12.25 6.63
CA SER A 101 -10.96 11.51 7.27
C SER A 101 -12.31 12.13 6.94
N LEU A 102 -13.31 11.25 6.78
CA LEU A 102 -14.69 11.63 6.48
C LEU A 102 -15.57 11.49 7.71
N LYS A 103 -16.26 12.56 8.09
CA LYS A 103 -17.36 12.49 9.05
C LYS A 103 -18.66 12.23 8.30
N ILE A 104 -19.44 11.24 8.75
CA ILE A 104 -20.80 10.98 8.28
C ILE A 104 -21.74 11.20 9.47
N MET A 105 -22.71 12.06 9.32
CA MET A 105 -23.67 12.40 10.35
C MET A 105 -24.92 11.55 10.22
N ASN A 106 -25.52 11.20 11.37
CA ASN A 106 -26.79 10.50 11.48
C ASN A 106 -26.84 9.24 10.57
N VAL A 107 -25.93 8.29 10.83
CA VAL A 107 -25.79 7.08 10.00
C VAL A 107 -27.04 6.22 10.04
N THR A 108 -27.29 5.52 8.95
CA THR A 108 -28.40 4.57 8.77
C THR A 108 -27.86 3.22 8.31
N LEU A 109 -28.63 2.15 8.41
CA LEU A 109 -28.25 0.83 7.91
C LEU A 109 -27.81 0.85 6.43
N ALA A 110 -28.36 1.76 5.61
CA ALA A 110 -27.97 1.92 4.22
C ALA A 110 -26.54 2.44 4.03
N ASP A 111 -25.97 3.04 5.08
CA ASP A 111 -24.60 3.54 5.05
C ASP A 111 -23.57 2.41 5.25
N GLU A 112 -23.97 1.23 5.72
CA GLU A 112 -23.06 0.10 5.89
C GLU A 112 -22.31 -0.22 4.58
N GLY A 113 -21.04 -0.66 4.70
CA GLY A 113 -20.25 -1.12 3.57
C GLY A 113 -18.84 -0.58 3.53
N ARG A 114 -18.23 -0.69 2.34
CA ARG A 114 -16.86 -0.23 2.09
C ARG A 114 -16.86 1.19 1.53
N TYR A 115 -15.94 1.99 2.05
CA TYR A 115 -15.68 3.36 1.58
C TYR A 115 -14.25 3.46 1.11
N ARG A 116 -14.05 4.14 0.00
CA ARG A 116 -12.72 4.40 -0.56
C ARG A 116 -12.40 5.88 -0.43
N CYS A 117 -11.32 6.22 0.28
CA CYS A 117 -10.68 7.52 0.24
C CYS A 117 -9.58 7.51 -0.83
N LEU A 118 -9.52 8.53 -1.67
CA LEU A 118 -8.61 8.60 -2.81
C LEU A 118 -8.11 10.04 -3.00
N VAL A 119 -6.82 10.19 -3.25
CA VAL A 119 -6.18 11.43 -3.71
C VAL A 119 -5.59 11.20 -5.11
N PRO A 120 -6.34 11.46 -6.20
CA PRO A 120 -5.97 11.03 -7.55
C PRO A 120 -4.63 11.56 -8.06
N LYS A 121 -4.29 12.81 -7.69
CA LYS A 121 -3.07 13.51 -8.12
C LYS A 121 -1.92 13.41 -7.12
N LEU A 122 -2.02 12.52 -6.13
CA LEU A 122 -0.90 12.25 -5.23
C LEU A 122 0.23 11.58 -6.03
N GLU A 123 1.44 12.08 -5.89
CA GLU A 123 2.63 11.44 -6.48
C GLU A 123 3.10 10.28 -5.60
N SER A 124 2.35 9.19 -5.63
CA SER A 124 2.55 8.00 -4.80
C SER A 124 2.07 6.75 -5.53
N ARG A 125 2.55 5.60 -5.10
CA ARG A 125 2.04 4.29 -5.53
C ARG A 125 0.72 3.95 -4.85
N VAL A 126 0.54 4.38 -3.60
CA VAL A 126 -0.66 4.13 -2.80
C VAL A 126 -1.45 5.43 -2.67
N LYS A 127 -2.42 5.59 -3.54
CA LYS A 127 -3.25 6.81 -3.65
C LYS A 127 -4.61 6.69 -2.98
N PHE A 128 -4.98 5.50 -2.54
CA PHE A 128 -6.27 5.23 -1.93
C PHE A 128 -6.17 4.18 -0.81
N ALA A 129 -7.14 4.23 0.08
CA ALA A 129 -7.38 3.17 1.06
C ALA A 129 -8.87 2.82 1.12
N ILE A 130 -9.17 1.65 1.69
CA ILE A 130 -10.55 1.19 1.92
C ILE A 130 -10.80 1.17 3.43
N VAL A 131 -11.88 1.80 3.85
CA VAL A 131 -12.38 1.78 5.23
C VAL A 131 -13.72 1.07 5.24
N ARG A 132 -13.92 0.13 6.16
CA ARG A 132 -15.17 -0.62 6.30
C ARG A 132 -16.00 -0.02 7.44
N LEU A 133 -17.26 0.32 7.16
CA LEU A 133 -18.24 0.72 8.14
C LEU A 133 -19.21 -0.46 8.39
N VAL A 134 -19.43 -0.77 9.67
CA VAL A 134 -20.38 -1.78 10.14
C VAL A 134 -21.36 -1.08 11.06
N ILE A 135 -22.65 -1.30 10.84
CA ILE A 135 -23.71 -0.68 11.64
C ILE A 135 -24.43 -1.76 12.42
N VAL A 136 -24.42 -1.63 13.74
CA VAL A 136 -25.03 -2.60 14.67
C VAL A 136 -26.24 -1.97 15.34
N GLU A 137 -27.42 -2.59 15.18
CA GLU A 137 -28.62 -2.15 15.89
C GLU A 137 -28.52 -2.51 17.38
N PRO A 138 -28.80 -1.56 18.29
CA PRO A 138 -28.69 -1.81 19.73
C PRO A 138 -29.73 -2.82 20.29
N ASN A 139 -30.66 -3.28 19.46
CA ASN A 139 -31.77 -4.15 19.87
C ASN A 139 -31.85 -5.50 19.15
N SER A 140 -30.79 -5.98 18.54
CA SER A 140 -30.75 -7.41 18.27
C SER A 140 -30.62 -8.12 19.60
N ASP A 141 -31.75 -8.71 20.05
CA ASP A 141 -31.83 -9.63 21.20
C ASP A 141 -30.90 -10.83 20.99
N GLU A 142 -29.60 -10.60 20.94
CA GLU A 142 -28.68 -11.61 21.39
C GLU A 142 -28.68 -11.53 22.89
N THR A 143 -29.61 -12.30 23.48
CA THR A 143 -29.50 -12.79 24.84
C THR A 143 -28.10 -13.38 24.97
N TRP A 144 -27.16 -12.56 25.41
CA TRP A 144 -25.92 -13.06 26.00
C TRP A 144 -26.36 -13.84 27.24
N THR A 145 -26.68 -15.11 27.02
CA THR A 145 -26.67 -16.06 28.11
C THR A 145 -25.25 -15.97 28.65
N THR A 146 -25.15 -15.22 29.74
CA THR A 146 -24.02 -15.29 30.64
C THR A 146 -24.00 -16.71 31.17
N GLU A 147 -23.50 -17.64 30.39
CA GLU A 147 -22.96 -18.86 30.92
C GLU A 147 -21.74 -18.45 31.72
N THR A 148 -21.97 -18.27 32.99
CA THR A 148 -20.95 -18.24 34.02
C THR A 148 -20.07 -19.46 33.80
N PRO A 149 -18.80 -19.32 33.46
CA PRO A 149 -17.87 -20.46 33.50
C PRO A 149 -17.66 -20.80 34.96
N LEU A 150 -18.49 -21.73 35.48
CA LEU A 150 -18.16 -22.41 36.72
C LEU A 150 -17.02 -23.36 36.42
N HIS A 151 -15.97 -23.17 37.18
CA HIS A 151 -14.85 -24.07 37.40
C HIS A 151 -13.52 -23.62 36.86
N LEU A 152 -12.89 -22.77 37.68
CA LEU A 152 -11.43 -22.65 37.73
C LEU A 152 -10.87 -23.98 38.22
N GLN A 153 -10.41 -24.85 37.32
CA GLN A 153 -9.44 -25.86 37.67
C GLN A 153 -8.06 -25.35 37.25
N THR A 154 -7.28 -25.04 38.25
CA THR A 154 -5.83 -24.81 38.18
C THR A 154 -5.17 -26.09 37.70
N PRO A 155 -4.43 -26.13 36.62
CA PRO A 155 -3.45 -27.17 36.39
C PRO A 155 -2.15 -26.79 37.09
N ASP A 156 -1.65 -27.75 37.86
CA ASP A 156 -0.35 -27.86 38.50
C ASP A 156 0.80 -27.72 37.47
N PRO A 157 1.90 -27.07 37.81
CA PRO A 157 3.02 -26.85 36.92
C PRO A 157 3.96 -28.06 36.88
N THR A 158 3.97 -28.81 35.82
CA THR A 158 5.10 -29.68 35.47
C THR A 158 5.12 -29.93 33.96
N ASP A 159 6.18 -29.53 33.42
CA ASP A 159 7.06 -30.00 32.36
C ASP A 159 7.35 -28.98 31.26
N GLU A 160 8.55 -28.47 31.40
CA GLU A 160 9.30 -27.80 30.37
C GLU A 160 9.52 -28.76 29.19
N THR A 161 9.03 -28.40 28.00
CA THR A 161 9.67 -28.80 26.74
C THR A 161 9.75 -27.58 25.85
N ASP A 162 10.98 -27.10 25.71
CA ASP A 162 11.41 -26.12 24.72
C ASP A 162 10.98 -26.51 23.32
N VAL A 163 10.07 -25.71 22.74
CA VAL A 163 9.87 -25.70 21.29
C VAL A 163 10.26 -24.31 20.81
N GLU A 164 11.52 -24.15 20.41
CA GLU A 164 12.01 -23.03 19.66
C GLU A 164 11.22 -22.91 18.34
N GLY A 165 10.12 -22.16 18.35
CA GLY A 165 9.44 -21.67 17.18
C GLY A 165 10.15 -20.42 16.64
N GLY A 166 11.21 -20.62 15.87
CA GLY A 166 11.94 -19.53 15.22
C GLY A 166 11.02 -18.71 14.31
N CYS A 167 10.71 -17.51 14.75
CA CYS A 167 10.06 -16.49 13.91
C CYS A 167 11.07 -16.03 12.84
N TYR A 168 11.15 -16.74 11.72
CA TYR A 168 11.94 -16.32 10.58
C TYR A 168 11.30 -15.08 9.96
N SER A 169 11.88 -13.94 10.29
CA SER A 169 11.54 -12.67 9.67
C SER A 169 11.67 -12.78 8.15
N ARG A 170 10.61 -12.48 7.42
CA ARG A 170 10.59 -12.44 5.93
C ARG A 170 11.72 -11.58 5.34
N ARG A 171 12.29 -10.66 6.13
CA ARG A 171 13.43 -9.82 5.75
C ARG A 171 14.72 -10.62 5.59
N ALA A 172 14.94 -11.70 6.38
CA ALA A 172 16.14 -12.53 6.27
C ALA A 172 16.14 -13.39 5.00
N LEU A 173 14.98 -13.87 4.54
CA LEU A 173 14.86 -14.66 3.31
C LEU A 173 15.10 -13.81 2.05
N ILE A 174 14.62 -12.57 2.03
CA ILE A 174 14.84 -11.65 0.91
C ILE A 174 16.33 -11.29 0.78
N SER A 175 17.03 -11.06 1.91
CA SER A 175 18.47 -10.80 1.93
C SER A 175 19.29 -11.96 1.34
N ALA A 176 18.97 -13.20 1.70
CA ALA A 176 19.67 -14.38 1.20
C ALA A 176 19.50 -14.56 -0.31
N VAL A 177 18.28 -14.38 -0.82
CA VAL A 177 17.98 -14.51 -2.27
C VAL A 177 18.70 -13.43 -3.07
N VAL A 178 18.71 -12.19 -2.59
CA VAL A 178 19.40 -11.07 -3.26
C VAL A 178 20.91 -11.32 -3.34
N VAL A 179 21.53 -11.78 -2.25
CA VAL A 179 22.96 -12.11 -2.22
C VAL A 179 23.28 -13.24 -3.20
N CYS A 180 22.49 -14.30 -3.27
CA CYS A 180 22.68 -15.39 -4.23
C CYS A 180 22.56 -14.91 -5.67
N CYS A 181 21.59 -14.06 -5.99
CA CYS A 181 21.43 -13.50 -7.34
C CYS A 181 22.65 -12.66 -7.75
N ILE A 182 23.17 -11.84 -6.84
CA ILE A 182 24.36 -11.01 -7.09
C ILE A 182 25.59 -11.91 -7.38
N LEU A 183 25.80 -12.97 -6.60
CA LEU A 183 26.92 -13.90 -6.82
C LEU A 183 26.84 -14.63 -8.16
N LEU A 184 25.64 -15.01 -8.60
CA LEU A 184 25.42 -15.65 -9.89
C LEU A 184 25.70 -14.71 -11.06
N ILE A 185 25.30 -13.44 -10.94
CA ILE A 185 25.55 -12.42 -11.97
C ILE A 185 27.06 -12.15 -12.09
N PHE A 186 27.76 -11.93 -10.96
CA PHE A 186 29.20 -11.69 -10.96
C PHE A 186 29.97 -12.92 -11.42
N GLY A 187 29.60 -14.13 -11.00
CA GLY A 187 30.19 -15.38 -11.45
C GLY A 187 30.06 -15.59 -12.97
N GLY A 188 28.88 -15.29 -13.52
CA GLY A 188 28.62 -15.35 -14.97
C GLY A 188 29.45 -14.34 -15.78
N LEU A 189 29.57 -13.11 -15.28
CA LEU A 189 30.38 -12.07 -15.96
C LEU A 189 31.87 -12.40 -15.95
N VAL A 190 32.40 -12.86 -14.82
CA VAL A 190 33.83 -13.25 -14.71
C VAL A 190 34.12 -14.47 -15.57
N GLY A 191 33.22 -15.50 -15.51
CA GLY A 191 33.37 -16.70 -16.38
C GLY A 191 33.31 -16.39 -17.86
N GLY A 192 32.40 -15.49 -18.28
CA GLY A 192 32.30 -15.02 -19.68
C GLY A 192 33.53 -14.25 -20.12
N TYR A 193 34.09 -13.39 -19.25
CA TYR A 193 35.30 -12.63 -19.53
C TYR A 193 36.52 -13.53 -19.71
N LEU A 194 36.71 -14.51 -18.80
CA LEU A 194 37.81 -15.47 -18.90
C LEU A 194 37.68 -16.38 -20.11
N PHE A 195 36.46 -16.77 -20.48
CA PHE A 195 36.23 -17.56 -21.69
C PHE A 195 36.55 -16.78 -22.98
N LYS A 196 36.21 -15.48 -23.03
CA LYS A 196 36.54 -14.60 -24.14
C LYS A 196 38.06 -14.38 -24.27
N GLN A 197 38.76 -14.27 -23.15
CA GLN A 197 40.22 -14.12 -23.14
C GLN A 197 40.95 -15.38 -23.64
N ARG A 198 40.41 -16.58 -23.36
CA ARG A 198 41.00 -17.84 -23.88
C ARG A 198 40.81 -18.03 -25.37
N ARG A 199 39.83 -17.38 -26.01
CA ARG A 199 39.62 -17.44 -27.46
C ARG A 199 40.51 -16.50 -28.27
N GLN A 200 41.15 -15.51 -27.65
CA GLN A 200 42.09 -14.61 -28.30
C GLN A 200 43.54 -15.10 -28.14
N LYS A 201 43.86 -16.31 -28.62
CA LYS A 201 45.26 -16.65 -28.91
C LYS A 201 45.66 -15.92 -30.20
N PRO A 202 46.69 -15.06 -30.18
CA PRO A 202 47.19 -14.46 -31.40
C PRO A 202 47.82 -15.52 -32.30
N ASN A 203 47.34 -15.62 -33.54
CA ASN A 203 48.06 -16.35 -34.61
C ASN A 203 49.40 -15.63 -34.85
N HIS A 204 50.49 -16.31 -34.52
CA HIS A 204 51.81 -15.90 -34.92
C HIS A 204 51.90 -15.94 -36.46
N PRO A 205 52.26 -14.86 -37.15
CA PRO A 205 52.57 -14.91 -38.57
C PRO A 205 53.86 -15.69 -38.76
N LYS A 206 53.87 -16.74 -39.61
CA LYS A 206 55.08 -17.40 -40.15
C LYS A 206 55.79 -16.43 -41.03
N TYR A 207 57.00 -16.09 -40.63
CA TYR A 207 57.93 -15.38 -41.53
C TYR A 207 58.49 -16.37 -42.54
N ASP A 208 58.12 -16.25 -43.81
CA ASP A 208 58.77 -16.93 -44.93
C ASP A 208 60.05 -16.17 -45.22
N ILE A 209 61.19 -16.83 -45.03
CA ILE A 209 62.54 -16.33 -45.39
C ILE A 209 62.66 -16.41 -46.89
N VAL A 210 62.58 -15.25 -47.58
CA VAL A 210 62.93 -15.15 -48.99
C VAL A 210 64.43 -15.09 -49.08
N VAL A 211 65.08 -16.17 -49.54
CA VAL A 211 66.51 -16.21 -49.94
C VAL A 211 66.61 -15.54 -51.30
N SER A 212 67.16 -14.32 -51.35
CA SER A 212 67.50 -13.66 -52.55
C SER A 212 68.88 -14.21 -53.11
N LYS A 213 68.83 -14.85 -54.27
CA LYS A 213 69.96 -15.33 -55.00
C LYS A 213 70.53 -14.16 -55.81
N SER A 214 71.80 -13.77 -55.53
CA SER A 214 72.57 -12.79 -56.34
C SER A 214 72.95 -13.38 -57.68
N PRO A 215 72.86 -12.61 -58.76
CA PRO A 215 73.51 -13.02 -60.03
C PRO A 215 74.93 -12.63 -60.04
N SER A 216 75.80 -13.57 -60.49
CA SER A 216 77.23 -13.40 -60.84
C SER A 216 77.35 -12.85 -62.22
N VAL A 217 78.28 -11.85 -62.38
CA VAL A 217 79.24 -11.65 -63.54
C VAL A 217 80.52 -11.24 -62.94
#